data_0f8241300b1677fa7c941305effcf910
#
_entry.id   0f8241300b1677fa7c941305effcf910
#
_cell.length_a   1.000
_cell.length_b   1.000
_cell.length_c   1.000
_cell.angle_alpha   90.00
_cell.angle_beta   90.00
_cell.angle_gamma   90.00
#
_symmetry.space_group_name_H-M   'P 1'
#
loop_
_entity.id
_entity.type
_entity.pdbx_description
1 polymer ?
#
loop_
_entity_poly.entity_id
_entity_poly.type
_entity_poly.pdbx_seq_one_letter_code
_entity_poly.pdbx_strand_id
1 'polypeptide(L)'
;MGYEAALNKAWDELARLKADGRIPVKFLADEYTLDPRARKVTSLSCNTAAKDFTAILILHYLIARYKGLPQLTGEWATFKELSGIEGYSPAFRQRAIEPVIRKYGRNPPALFTVLERLPGKKTDQSDAGIVLEVFERVPVEVLLWRGDDEFGPEANLLFDRSITEIFCTEDIVVLAGMIAAEV
;
A
#
# COMPACT_ATOMS: atom_id res chain seq x y z
N MET A 1 3.66 17.14 14.64
CA MET A 1 5.05 16.68 14.41
C MET A 1 5.10 16.19 12.98
N GLY A 2 5.97 16.77 12.15
CA GLY A 2 6.02 16.46 10.72
C GLY A 2 6.75 15.17 10.45
N TYR A 3 6.61 14.67 9.24
CA TYR A 3 7.29 13.48 8.70
C TYR A 3 8.83 13.60 8.62
N GLU A 4 9.38 14.79 8.88
CA GLU A 4 10.80 15.11 8.71
C GLU A 4 11.75 14.16 9.49
N ALA A 5 11.40 13.87 10.75
CA ALA A 5 12.22 12.96 11.57
C ALA A 5 12.21 11.53 11.02
N ALA A 6 11.05 11.05 10.54
CA ALA A 6 10.91 9.75 9.93
C ALA A 6 11.66 9.67 8.59
N LEU A 7 11.54 10.71 7.76
CA LEU A 7 12.28 10.83 6.50
C LEU A 7 13.78 10.79 6.73
N ASN A 8 14.30 11.60 7.64
CA ASN A 8 15.73 11.64 7.95
C ASN A 8 16.24 10.29 8.43
N LYS A 9 15.52 9.63 9.34
CA LYS A 9 15.86 8.29 9.82
C LYS A 9 15.90 7.26 8.69
N ALA A 10 14.92 7.28 7.79
CA ALA A 10 14.87 6.36 6.67
C ALA A 10 15.99 6.60 5.66
N TRP A 11 16.33 7.87 5.36
CA TRP A 11 17.49 8.22 4.53
C TRP A 11 18.81 7.77 5.12
N ASP A 12 19.00 7.95 6.43
CA ASP A 12 20.22 7.54 7.13
C ASP A 12 20.38 6.01 7.12
N GLU A 13 19.27 5.27 7.27
CA GLU A 13 19.29 3.81 7.18
C GLU A 13 19.63 3.34 5.77
N LEU A 14 19.05 3.95 4.74
CA LEU A 14 19.34 3.62 3.36
C LEU A 14 20.80 3.92 3.00
N ALA A 15 21.36 5.00 3.54
CA ALA A 15 22.80 5.33 3.38
C ALA A 15 23.71 4.28 4.02
N ARG A 16 23.35 3.73 5.20
CA ARG A 16 24.08 2.61 5.84
C ARG A 16 24.08 1.35 4.97
N LEU A 17 23.02 1.13 4.21
CA LEU A 17 22.90 0.02 3.27
C LEU A 17 23.67 0.25 1.96
N LYS A 18 24.40 1.38 1.85
CA LYS A 18 25.21 1.76 0.69
C LYS A 18 24.41 1.84 -0.61
N ALA A 19 23.14 2.22 -0.52
CA ALA A 19 22.35 2.51 -1.70
C ALA A 19 22.95 3.71 -2.44
N ASP A 20 23.27 3.54 -3.71
CA ASP A 20 23.89 4.59 -4.54
C ASP A 20 23.24 4.63 -5.94
N GLY A 21 23.46 5.75 -6.63
CA GLY A 21 22.88 6.00 -7.94
C GLY A 21 21.37 6.31 -7.88
N ARG A 22 20.77 6.40 -9.04
CA ARG A 22 19.31 6.58 -9.16
C ARG A 22 18.62 5.23 -9.11
N ILE A 23 17.71 5.06 -8.16
CA ILE A 23 17.03 3.81 -7.90
C ILE A 23 15.58 3.92 -8.38
N PRO A 24 15.18 3.15 -9.40
CA PRO A 24 13.79 3.10 -9.82
C PRO A 24 12.95 2.26 -8.86
N VAL A 25 11.73 2.71 -8.58
CA VAL A 25 10.73 2.01 -7.77
C VAL A 25 9.37 2.18 -8.41
N LYS A 26 8.70 1.06 -8.70
CA LYS A 26 7.30 1.07 -9.08
C LYS A 26 6.44 1.01 -7.83
N PHE A 27 5.49 1.90 -7.71
CA PHE A 27 4.52 1.94 -6.63
C PHE A 27 3.13 2.27 -7.19
N LEU A 28 2.19 1.34 -7.07
CA LEU A 28 0.86 1.42 -7.67
C LEU A 28 0.94 1.71 -9.19
N ALA A 29 0.28 2.75 -9.66
CA ALA A 29 0.25 3.15 -11.06
C ALA A 29 1.44 4.02 -11.50
N ASP A 30 2.33 4.42 -10.57
CA ASP A 30 3.42 5.37 -10.85
C ASP A 30 4.80 4.73 -10.70
N GLU A 31 5.76 5.29 -11.42
CA GLU A 31 7.16 5.00 -11.25
C GLU A 31 7.86 6.18 -10.58
N TYR A 32 8.70 5.88 -9.63
CA TYR A 32 9.48 6.84 -8.88
C TYR A 32 10.97 6.65 -9.12
N THR A 33 11.71 7.73 -9.11
CA THR A 33 13.17 7.70 -9.03
C THR A 33 13.62 8.25 -7.70
N LEU A 34 14.42 7.46 -7.00
CA LEU A 34 15.01 7.83 -5.74
C LEU A 34 16.47 8.17 -5.94
N ASP A 35 16.89 9.35 -5.45
CA ASP A 35 18.26 9.81 -5.43
C ASP A 35 18.76 9.88 -3.98
N PRO A 36 19.56 8.90 -3.50
CA PRO A 36 20.03 8.88 -2.11
C PRO A 36 20.95 10.05 -1.76
N ARG A 37 21.73 10.57 -2.73
CA ARG A 37 22.66 11.69 -2.50
C ARG A 37 21.91 12.99 -2.31
N ALA A 38 20.88 13.21 -3.13
CA ALA A 38 20.03 14.39 -3.02
C ALA A 38 18.92 14.24 -1.96
N ARG A 39 18.75 13.05 -1.37
CA ARG A 39 17.64 12.68 -0.46
C ARG A 39 16.27 13.06 -1.07
N LYS A 40 16.09 12.67 -2.32
CA LYS A 40 14.90 13.05 -3.09
C LYS A 40 14.22 11.83 -3.70
N VAL A 41 12.90 11.78 -3.58
CA VAL A 41 12.02 10.84 -4.30
C VAL A 41 11.20 11.66 -5.29
N THR A 42 11.24 11.29 -6.56
CA THR A 42 10.56 12.02 -7.65
C THR A 42 9.62 11.07 -8.37
N SER A 43 8.35 11.46 -8.51
CA SER A 43 7.38 10.80 -9.39
C SER A 43 7.78 11.05 -10.84
N LEU A 44 7.79 10.01 -11.67
CA LEU A 44 8.10 10.13 -13.10
C LEU A 44 6.87 10.57 -13.90
N SER A 45 5.67 10.18 -13.49
CA SER A 45 4.42 10.58 -14.17
C SER A 45 4.20 12.08 -14.10
N CYS A 46 4.45 12.70 -12.94
CA CYS A 46 4.20 14.13 -12.70
C CYS A 46 5.48 14.97 -12.75
N ASN A 47 6.64 14.36 -12.78
CA ASN A 47 7.95 15.02 -12.67
C ASN A 47 8.05 15.97 -11.45
N THR A 48 7.46 15.56 -10.33
CA THR A 48 7.42 16.33 -9.08
C THR A 48 7.99 15.51 -7.91
N ALA A 49 8.42 16.21 -6.86
CA ALA A 49 8.81 15.53 -5.63
C ALA A 49 7.61 14.77 -5.03
N ALA A 50 7.85 13.54 -4.60
CA ALA A 50 6.84 12.76 -3.89
C ALA A 50 6.43 13.49 -2.58
N LYS A 51 5.16 13.34 -2.20
CA LYS A 51 4.70 13.79 -0.88
C LYS A 51 5.41 13.00 0.23
N ASP A 52 5.61 13.62 1.39
CA ASP A 52 6.37 13.03 2.49
C ASP A 52 5.94 11.61 2.86
N PHE A 53 4.64 11.36 2.99
CA PHE A 53 4.13 10.05 3.32
C PHE A 53 4.38 8.99 2.21
N THR A 54 4.34 9.39 0.94
CA THR A 54 4.70 8.52 -0.19
C THR A 54 6.20 8.24 -0.18
N ALA A 55 7.02 9.26 0.06
CA ALA A 55 8.47 9.11 0.14
C ALA A 55 8.87 8.15 1.29
N ILE A 56 8.20 8.23 2.45
CA ILE A 56 8.44 7.33 3.58
C ILE A 56 8.14 5.88 3.20
N LEU A 57 6.98 5.61 2.59
CA LEU A 57 6.64 4.25 2.15
C LEU A 57 7.67 3.68 1.17
N ILE A 58 8.08 4.48 0.18
CA ILE A 58 9.09 4.07 -0.80
C ILE A 58 10.43 3.81 -0.12
N LEU A 59 10.84 4.64 0.83
CA LEU A 59 12.08 4.45 1.59
C LEU A 59 12.05 3.18 2.44
N HIS A 60 10.96 2.93 3.18
CA HIS A 60 10.83 1.74 4.01
C HIS A 60 10.81 0.47 3.14
N TYR A 61 10.09 0.49 2.02
CA TYR A 61 10.14 -0.60 1.05
C TYR A 61 11.57 -0.85 0.52
N LEU A 62 12.30 0.20 0.13
CA LEU A 62 13.67 0.06 -0.36
C LEU A 62 14.63 -0.45 0.71
N ILE A 63 14.49 0.00 1.95
CA ILE A 63 15.27 -0.51 3.08
C ILE A 63 15.06 -2.01 3.23
N ALA A 64 13.80 -2.48 3.19
CA ALA A 64 13.48 -3.91 3.23
C ALA A 64 14.06 -4.65 2.01
N ARG A 65 13.95 -4.07 0.81
CA ARG A 65 14.50 -4.64 -0.42
C ARG A 65 16.02 -4.81 -0.37
N TYR A 66 16.75 -3.82 0.15
CA TYR A 66 18.22 -3.90 0.31
C TYR A 66 18.64 -4.88 1.41
N LYS A 67 17.81 -5.11 2.41
CA LYS A 67 18.02 -6.14 3.45
C LYS A 67 17.62 -7.54 2.97
N GLY A 68 16.93 -7.64 1.87
CA GLY A 68 16.30 -8.85 1.36
C GLY A 68 14.81 -8.89 1.75
N LEU A 69 13.92 -8.74 0.77
CA LEU A 69 12.48 -8.78 1.02
C LEU A 69 12.09 -10.13 1.67
N PRO A 70 11.15 -10.12 2.62
CA PRO A 70 10.67 -11.34 3.25
C PRO A 70 10.06 -12.29 2.20
N GLN A 71 10.03 -13.57 2.53
CA GLN A 71 9.27 -14.54 1.74
C GLN A 71 7.78 -14.30 1.97
N LEU A 72 7.00 -14.34 0.88
CA LEU A 72 5.55 -14.31 1.02
C LEU A 72 5.10 -15.56 1.78
N THR A 73 4.24 -15.34 2.77
CA THR A 73 3.71 -16.43 3.59
C THR A 73 2.57 -17.17 2.89
N GLY A 74 1.89 -16.49 1.97
CA GLY A 74 0.64 -16.98 1.37
C GLY A 74 -0.55 -16.93 2.33
N GLU A 75 -0.36 -16.40 3.54
CA GLU A 75 -1.41 -16.25 4.55
C GLU A 75 -1.93 -14.82 4.53
N TRP A 76 -3.19 -14.66 4.15
CA TRP A 76 -3.87 -13.39 4.14
C TRP A 76 -4.37 -13.01 5.54
N ALA A 77 -4.12 -11.78 5.94
CA ALA A 77 -4.58 -11.21 7.20
C ALA A 77 -5.33 -9.90 6.97
N THR A 78 -6.42 -9.72 7.72
CA THR A 78 -7.09 -8.42 7.83
C THR A 78 -6.21 -7.46 8.64
N PHE A 79 -6.44 -6.15 8.49
CA PHE A 79 -5.72 -5.18 9.31
C PHE A 79 -5.84 -5.47 10.81
N LYS A 80 -6.99 -5.96 11.29
CA LYS A 80 -7.22 -6.28 12.70
C LYS A 80 -6.40 -7.46 13.23
N GLU A 81 -5.92 -8.32 12.35
CA GLU A 81 -5.11 -9.49 12.71
C GLU A 81 -3.61 -9.20 12.71
N LEU A 82 -3.22 -8.02 12.25
CA LEU A 82 -1.83 -7.56 12.33
C LEU A 82 -1.54 -7.05 13.75
N SER A 83 -0.30 -7.16 14.19
CA SER A 83 0.13 -6.69 15.50
C SER A 83 0.27 -5.17 15.57
N GLY A 84 0.10 -4.58 16.74
CA GLY A 84 0.36 -3.15 16.99
C GLY A 84 -0.70 -2.20 16.41
N ILE A 85 -1.93 -2.69 16.25
CA ILE A 85 -3.03 -1.93 15.58
C ILE A 85 -3.93 -1.14 16.55
N GLU A 86 -3.65 -1.21 17.85
CA GLU A 86 -4.48 -0.59 18.88
C GLU A 86 -4.67 0.91 18.58
N GLY A 87 -5.92 1.33 18.44
CA GLY A 87 -6.28 2.71 18.13
C GLY A 87 -6.26 3.10 16.64
N TYR A 88 -5.70 2.29 15.74
CA TYR A 88 -5.65 2.60 14.29
C TYR A 88 -6.87 2.12 13.50
N SER A 89 -7.66 1.19 14.03
CA SER A 89 -8.81 0.60 13.30
C SER A 89 -9.84 1.61 12.78
N PRO A 90 -10.22 2.68 13.52
CA PRO A 90 -11.13 3.68 12.99
C PRO A 90 -10.54 4.46 11.81
N ALA A 91 -9.26 4.85 11.91
CA ALA A 91 -8.57 5.57 10.85
C ALA A 91 -8.39 4.70 9.60
N PHE A 92 -8.09 3.40 9.77
CA PHE A 92 -8.01 2.44 8.68
C PHE A 92 -9.35 2.32 7.97
N ARG A 93 -10.45 2.09 8.71
CA ARG A 93 -11.79 1.99 8.13
C ARG A 93 -12.14 3.25 7.32
N GLN A 94 -11.96 4.42 7.91
CA GLN A 94 -12.29 5.69 7.28
C GLN A 94 -11.46 5.96 6.01
N ARG A 95 -10.18 5.60 6.00
CA ARG A 95 -9.26 5.94 4.90
C ARG A 95 -9.19 4.87 3.81
N ALA A 96 -9.41 3.61 4.16
CA ALA A 96 -9.20 2.50 3.26
C ALA A 96 -10.49 1.76 2.88
N ILE A 97 -11.41 1.55 3.82
CA ILE A 97 -12.60 0.73 3.57
C ILE A 97 -13.77 1.56 3.03
N GLU A 98 -14.10 2.66 3.70
CA GLU A 98 -15.25 3.48 3.31
C GLU A 98 -15.14 4.08 1.89
N PRO A 99 -13.97 4.52 1.40
CA PRO A 99 -13.84 4.99 0.02
C PRO A 99 -14.14 3.88 -1.00
N VAL A 100 -13.68 2.65 -0.78
CA VAL A 100 -13.95 1.51 -1.65
C VAL A 100 -15.44 1.18 -1.68
N ILE A 101 -16.10 1.11 -0.51
CA ILE A 101 -17.54 0.89 -0.40
C ILE A 101 -18.31 2.00 -1.12
N ARG A 102 -17.95 3.25 -0.91
CA ARG A 102 -18.62 4.40 -1.53
C ARG A 102 -18.53 4.36 -3.06
N LYS A 103 -17.38 3.94 -3.60
CA LYS A 103 -17.12 3.92 -5.04
C LYS A 103 -17.77 2.72 -5.73
N TYR A 104 -17.67 1.54 -5.13
CA TYR A 104 -18.00 0.27 -5.77
C TYR A 104 -19.16 -0.51 -5.13
N GLY A 105 -19.61 -0.14 -3.93
CA GLY A 105 -20.59 -0.91 -3.17
C GLY A 105 -21.94 -1.12 -3.90
N ARG A 106 -22.32 -0.21 -4.80
CA ARG A 106 -23.52 -0.36 -5.65
C ARG A 106 -23.30 -1.23 -6.89
N ASN A 107 -22.06 -1.35 -7.35
CA ASN A 107 -21.67 -2.11 -8.53
C ASN A 107 -20.29 -2.77 -8.31
N PRO A 108 -20.21 -3.83 -7.50
CA PRO A 108 -18.94 -4.49 -7.19
C PRO A 108 -18.11 -4.89 -8.42
N PRO A 109 -18.68 -5.40 -9.54
CA PRO A 109 -17.91 -5.75 -10.71
C PRO A 109 -17.12 -4.59 -11.33
N ALA A 110 -17.49 -3.33 -11.10
CA ALA A 110 -16.73 -2.17 -11.56
C ALA A 110 -15.32 -2.11 -10.94
N LEU A 111 -15.08 -2.79 -9.81
CA LEU A 111 -13.75 -2.92 -9.22
C LEU A 111 -12.74 -3.55 -10.20
N PHE A 112 -13.19 -4.45 -11.08
CA PHE A 112 -12.30 -5.12 -12.03
C PHE A 112 -11.67 -4.18 -13.06
N THR A 113 -12.24 -2.98 -13.31
CA THR A 113 -11.65 -1.99 -14.22
C THR A 113 -10.32 -1.45 -13.70
N VAL A 114 -10.04 -1.59 -12.41
CA VAL A 114 -8.77 -1.22 -11.79
C VAL A 114 -7.60 -1.99 -12.43
N LEU A 115 -7.82 -3.25 -12.81
CA LEU A 115 -6.80 -4.11 -13.41
C LEU A 115 -6.37 -3.68 -14.83
N GLU A 116 -7.07 -2.74 -15.45
CA GLU A 116 -6.66 -2.15 -16.74
C GLU A 116 -5.46 -1.21 -16.58
N ARG A 117 -5.21 -0.71 -15.36
CA ARG A 117 -4.16 0.29 -15.06
C ARG A 117 -3.24 -0.09 -13.90
N LEU A 118 -3.63 -1.02 -13.05
CA LEU A 118 -2.80 -1.52 -11.95
C LEU A 118 -2.45 -2.99 -12.16
N PRO A 119 -1.19 -3.39 -11.89
CA PRO A 119 -0.80 -4.78 -11.98
C PRO A 119 -1.53 -5.60 -10.91
N GLY A 120 -2.17 -6.68 -11.34
CA GLY A 120 -2.91 -7.53 -10.42
C GLY A 120 -3.71 -8.61 -11.13
N LYS A 121 -4.54 -9.30 -10.37
CA LYS A 121 -5.41 -10.38 -10.85
C LYS A 121 -6.73 -10.39 -10.07
N LYS A 122 -7.76 -11.00 -10.67
CA LYS A 122 -9.03 -11.28 -9.98
C LYS A 122 -8.85 -12.38 -8.94
N THR A 123 -9.71 -12.32 -7.92
CA THR A 123 -9.90 -13.40 -6.92
C THR A 123 -11.39 -13.66 -6.74
N ASP A 124 -11.74 -14.88 -6.35
CA ASP A 124 -13.12 -15.36 -6.22
C ASP A 124 -13.58 -15.44 -4.75
N GLN A 125 -12.92 -14.72 -3.83
CA GLN A 125 -13.21 -14.77 -2.40
C GLN A 125 -14.38 -13.87 -1.96
N SER A 126 -14.96 -13.08 -2.90
CA SER A 126 -16.04 -12.14 -2.64
C SER A 126 -16.85 -11.91 -3.93
N ASP A 127 -17.89 -11.08 -3.89
CA ASP A 127 -18.64 -10.70 -5.10
C ASP A 127 -17.77 -9.97 -6.15
N ALA A 128 -16.77 -9.23 -5.68
CA ALA A 128 -15.69 -8.71 -6.51
C ALA A 128 -14.42 -8.59 -5.69
N GLY A 129 -13.38 -9.29 -6.12
CA GLY A 129 -12.08 -9.29 -5.47
C GLY A 129 -10.94 -9.13 -6.47
N ILE A 130 -9.92 -8.39 -6.07
CA ILE A 130 -8.68 -8.23 -6.82
C ILE A 130 -7.47 -8.32 -5.90
N VAL A 131 -6.40 -8.94 -6.39
CA VAL A 131 -5.08 -8.87 -5.76
C VAL A 131 -4.22 -7.92 -6.58
N LEU A 132 -3.73 -6.86 -5.95
CA LEU A 132 -2.84 -5.87 -6.55
C LEU A 132 -1.42 -6.09 -6.07
N GLU A 133 -0.44 -5.94 -6.95
CA GLU A 133 0.97 -5.85 -6.58
C GLU A 133 1.33 -4.37 -6.41
N VAL A 134 1.26 -3.88 -5.18
CA VAL A 134 1.43 -2.45 -4.87
C VAL A 134 2.88 -1.97 -4.91
N PHE A 135 3.81 -2.82 -4.50
CA PHE A 135 5.23 -2.82 -4.78
C PHE A 135 5.62 -4.22 -5.26
N GLU A 136 6.77 -4.37 -5.86
CA GLU A 136 7.30 -5.70 -6.21
C GLU A 136 7.30 -6.61 -4.98
N ARG A 137 6.63 -7.76 -5.08
CA ARG A 137 6.45 -8.73 -3.98
C ARG A 137 5.71 -8.19 -2.74
N VAL A 138 4.86 -7.19 -2.91
CA VAL A 138 3.95 -6.72 -1.86
C VAL A 138 2.52 -6.80 -2.38
N PRO A 139 1.88 -7.97 -2.30
CA PRO A 139 0.50 -8.13 -2.71
C PRO A 139 -0.47 -7.60 -1.66
N VAL A 140 -1.55 -6.97 -2.12
CA VAL A 140 -2.69 -6.56 -1.28
C VAL A 140 -3.97 -6.99 -1.98
N GLU A 141 -4.84 -7.66 -1.25
CA GLU A 141 -6.14 -8.12 -1.77
C GLU A 141 -7.23 -7.15 -1.34
N VAL A 142 -8.03 -6.72 -2.30
CA VAL A 142 -9.21 -5.86 -2.08
C VAL A 142 -10.44 -6.71 -2.34
N LEU A 143 -11.27 -6.88 -1.32
CA LEU A 143 -12.50 -7.67 -1.37
C LEU A 143 -13.71 -6.77 -1.17
N LEU A 144 -14.75 -7.02 -1.92
CA LEU A 144 -15.99 -6.26 -1.87
C LEU A 144 -17.19 -7.19 -1.95
N TRP A 145 -18.11 -7.05 -1.01
CA TRP A 145 -19.40 -7.77 -0.95
C TRP A 145 -20.54 -6.80 -1.22
N ARG A 146 -21.49 -7.28 -1.99
CA ARG A 146 -22.73 -6.55 -2.27
C ARG A 146 -23.58 -6.50 -1.01
N GLY A 147 -24.22 -5.36 -0.77
CA GLY A 147 -25.27 -5.28 0.23
C GLY A 147 -26.54 -6.01 -0.21
N ASP A 148 -27.33 -6.42 0.75
CA ASP A 148 -28.66 -6.98 0.59
C ASP A 148 -29.73 -6.10 1.28
N ASP A 149 -30.94 -6.62 1.47
CA ASP A 149 -32.05 -5.88 2.09
C ASP A 149 -31.84 -5.62 3.59
N GLU A 150 -30.94 -6.37 4.26
CA GLU A 150 -30.66 -6.25 5.70
C GLU A 150 -29.34 -5.57 5.98
N PHE A 151 -28.33 -5.77 5.12
CA PHE A 151 -26.96 -5.28 5.32
C PHE A 151 -26.47 -4.46 4.13
N GLY A 152 -25.81 -3.34 4.44
CA GLY A 152 -25.14 -2.55 3.41
C GLY A 152 -23.91 -3.29 2.81
N PRO A 153 -23.36 -2.77 1.71
CA PRO A 153 -22.15 -3.34 1.12
C PRO A 153 -20.98 -3.28 2.08
N GLU A 154 -20.11 -4.28 2.01
CA GLU A 154 -18.90 -4.37 2.81
C GLU A 154 -17.65 -4.49 1.95
N ALA A 155 -16.53 -4.01 2.45
CA ALA A 155 -15.22 -4.18 1.83
C ALA A 155 -14.16 -4.54 2.87
N ASN A 156 -13.10 -5.18 2.41
CA ASN A 156 -11.91 -5.42 3.22
C ASN A 156 -10.65 -5.32 2.37
N LEU A 157 -9.54 -4.95 3.02
CA LEU A 157 -8.20 -5.06 2.47
C LEU A 157 -7.46 -6.12 3.29
N LEU A 158 -6.92 -7.11 2.58
CA LEU A 158 -6.10 -8.17 3.17
C LEU A 158 -4.65 -8.02 2.72
N PHE A 159 -3.76 -8.37 3.61
CA PHE A 159 -2.31 -8.28 3.41
C PHE A 159 -1.69 -9.66 3.62
N ASP A 160 -0.69 -10.02 2.80
CA ASP A 160 0.17 -11.14 3.16
C ASP A 160 0.84 -10.81 4.51
N ARG A 161 0.91 -11.78 5.45
CA ARG A 161 1.44 -11.53 6.80
C ARG A 161 2.87 -11.01 6.81
N SER A 162 3.65 -11.27 5.76
CA SER A 162 5.01 -10.73 5.61
C SER A 162 5.07 -9.20 5.53
N ILE A 163 3.96 -8.51 5.31
CA ILE A 163 3.92 -7.03 5.21
C ILE A 163 4.46 -6.34 6.46
N THR A 164 4.29 -6.94 7.63
CA THR A 164 4.77 -6.39 8.91
C THR A 164 6.29 -6.41 9.07
N GLU A 165 6.99 -7.16 8.22
CA GLU A 165 8.45 -7.17 8.14
C GLU A 165 8.99 -6.02 7.26
N ILE A 166 8.12 -5.41 6.46
CA ILE A 166 8.44 -4.30 5.55
C ILE A 166 7.98 -2.96 6.14
N PHE A 167 6.76 -2.93 6.66
CA PHE A 167 6.05 -1.71 7.05
C PHE A 167 5.59 -1.77 8.51
N CYS A 168 5.70 -0.65 9.20
CA CYS A 168 5.05 -0.47 10.50
C CYS A 168 3.53 -0.24 10.34
N THR A 169 2.81 -0.24 11.44
CA THR A 169 1.34 -0.09 11.43
C THR A 169 0.88 1.22 10.77
N GLU A 170 1.55 2.32 11.07
CA GLU A 170 1.26 3.63 10.44
C GLU A 170 1.44 3.58 8.93
N ASP A 171 2.52 2.95 8.45
CA ASP A 171 2.77 2.78 7.03
C ASP A 171 1.66 1.97 6.36
N ILE A 172 1.19 0.88 7.00
CA ILE A 172 0.11 0.04 6.47
C ILE A 172 -1.19 0.83 6.36
N VAL A 173 -1.53 1.69 7.33
CA VAL A 173 -2.71 2.56 7.25
C VAL A 173 -2.59 3.56 6.11
N VAL A 174 -1.41 4.16 5.93
CA VAL A 174 -1.16 5.11 4.83
C VAL A 174 -1.23 4.39 3.48
N LEU A 175 -0.56 3.25 3.36
CA LEU A 175 -0.56 2.41 2.15
C LEU A 175 -1.99 2.01 1.76
N ALA A 176 -2.77 1.52 2.71
CA ALA A 176 -4.16 1.14 2.47
C ALA A 176 -5.03 2.32 2.00
N GLY A 177 -4.84 3.50 2.59
CA GLY A 177 -5.51 4.72 2.15
C GLY A 177 -5.12 5.15 0.74
N MET A 178 -3.85 4.99 0.35
CA MET A 178 -3.39 5.25 -1.02
C MET A 178 -3.96 4.24 -2.02
N ILE A 179 -4.01 2.96 -1.66
CA ILE A 179 -4.66 1.93 -2.48
C ILE A 179 -6.12 2.31 -2.72
N ALA A 180 -6.86 2.65 -1.65
CA ALA A 180 -8.27 3.01 -1.75
C ALA A 180 -8.54 4.27 -2.58
N ALA A 181 -7.57 5.18 -2.68
CA ALA A 181 -7.64 6.36 -3.53
C ALA A 181 -7.34 6.04 -5.00
N GLU A 182 -6.52 5.04 -5.26
CA GLU A 182 -6.15 4.59 -6.60
C GLU A 182 -7.16 3.61 -7.21
N VAL A 183 -7.76 2.77 -6.41
CA VAL A 183 -8.83 1.90 -6.88
C VAL A 183 -10.13 2.67 -6.97
#